data_5a3fc8bc4b8d9f04e49f30f0118cdc0d
#
_entry.id   5a3fc8bc4b8d9f04e49f30f0118cdc0d
#
_cell.length_a   1.000
_cell.length_b   1.000
_cell.length_c   1.000
_cell.angle_alpha   90.00
_cell.angle_beta   90.00
_cell.angle_gamma   90.00
#
_symmetry.space_group_name_H-M   'P 1'
#
loop_
_entity.id
_entity.type
_entity.pdbx_description
1 polymer ?
#
loop_
_entity_poly.entity_id
_entity_poly.type
_entity_poly.pdbx_seq_one_letter_code
_entity_poly.pdbx_strand_id
1 'polypeptide(L)'
;MLRTPIFLITLTLLALAGCSDPSAQAPASAPVTATAEPQAQTTAPEITAPVIVYSSRQEHLIKPLFDRFTAETGIPVQSQTGEDGPLIARLQAEGEQTFADILYTVDAGNLWSAAEKGLLAPIESETLEQNIPAHLRDPMNRWYGLSVRARTIAYSTERVDLAELSTYAALADPKWQGRLCLRTSRKVYNMSLVATMIERLGKEATQEIVEGWVDNLATRVFSSDALLIEAIAAGQCDVGVVNTYYLGQLQAENPDIPVALFWANQASSGVHVNISGAGVTSYAKNPAGARRLIEWLSQAEAQHLFSELNLEYPANPSIPPVDLVARWGEFKQDQLNVETAGRLQAEAVMLMDRADYR
;
A
#
# COMPACT_ATOMS: atom_id res chain seq x y z
N MET A 1 19.35 54.02 -21.65
CA MET A 1 20.54 54.27 -22.47
C MET A 1 21.05 52.94 -23.01
N LEU A 2 21.10 52.87 -24.33
CA LEU A 2 21.88 52.00 -25.27
C LEU A 2 21.56 50.49 -25.20
N ARG A 3 21.04 49.93 -26.20
CA ARG A 3 21.11 49.77 -27.69
C ARG A 3 21.37 48.31 -28.02
N THR A 4 20.41 47.74 -28.71
CA THR A 4 20.49 46.52 -29.58
C THR A 4 21.53 46.71 -30.70
N PRO A 5 21.99 45.66 -31.37
CA PRO A 5 21.54 45.54 -32.77
C PRO A 5 21.09 44.12 -33.22
N ILE A 6 20.16 44.20 -34.13
CA ILE A 6 19.61 43.23 -35.08
C ILE A 6 20.67 42.94 -36.18
N PHE A 7 20.80 41.67 -36.63
CA PHE A 7 21.44 41.33 -37.90
C PHE A 7 20.51 40.43 -38.75
N LEU A 8 20.14 41.01 -39.88
CA LEU A 8 19.36 40.47 -40.98
C LEU A 8 20.34 40.19 -42.15
N ILE A 9 20.37 39.02 -42.75
CA ILE A 9 20.98 38.76 -44.09
C ILE A 9 20.18 37.68 -44.81
N THR A 10 19.41 38.13 -45.70
CA THR A 10 19.20 38.04 -47.19
C THR A 10 19.39 36.69 -47.86
N LEU A 11 18.33 36.36 -48.52
CA LEU A 11 18.00 35.45 -49.60
C LEU A 11 18.89 35.61 -50.88
N THR A 12 19.28 34.52 -51.51
CA THR A 12 19.65 34.51 -52.96
C THR A 12 19.13 33.27 -53.66
N LEU A 13 18.19 33.51 -54.59
CA LEU A 13 17.75 32.60 -55.65
C LEU A 13 18.80 32.59 -56.77
N LEU A 14 19.05 31.42 -57.35
CA LEU A 14 19.56 31.28 -58.71
C LEU A 14 18.86 30.16 -59.44
N ALA A 15 18.12 30.52 -60.49
CA ALA A 15 17.54 29.64 -61.47
C ALA A 15 18.49 29.57 -62.68
N LEU A 16 18.64 28.42 -63.27
CA LEU A 16 19.12 28.24 -64.65
C LEU A 16 18.42 27.04 -65.32
N ALA A 17 17.78 27.35 -66.41
CA ALA A 17 17.11 26.46 -67.33
C ALA A 17 18.09 25.91 -68.39
N GLY A 18 17.81 24.75 -68.91
CA GLY A 18 18.56 24.20 -70.10
C GLY A 18 17.93 22.93 -70.62
N CYS A 19 17.46 23.00 -71.83
CA CYS A 19 16.62 22.14 -72.66
C CYS A 19 17.22 20.81 -73.13
N SER A 20 16.27 19.98 -73.55
CA SER A 20 16.22 19.11 -74.77
C SER A 20 16.41 17.61 -74.66
N ASP A 21 15.33 16.94 -75.08
CA ASP A 21 15.07 15.54 -75.51
C ASP A 21 16.03 14.99 -76.57
N PRO A 22 15.92 13.68 -77.03
CA PRO A 22 14.81 12.69 -76.86
C PRO A 22 15.20 11.17 -76.74
N SER A 23 14.20 10.39 -76.39
CA SER A 23 13.90 9.01 -76.75
C SER A 23 14.91 7.88 -76.53
N ALA A 24 14.58 7.00 -75.55
CA ALA A 24 14.75 5.54 -75.73
C ALA A 24 13.69 4.81 -74.86
N GLN A 25 12.79 4.14 -75.54
CA GLN A 25 11.85 3.17 -74.97
C GLN A 25 12.62 1.98 -74.41
N ALA A 26 12.38 1.69 -73.11
CA ALA A 26 12.75 0.44 -72.47
C ALA A 26 11.46 -0.30 -72.03
N PRO A 27 11.42 -1.62 -71.99
CA PRO A 27 10.20 -2.43 -71.98
C PRO A 27 9.57 -2.43 -70.54
N ALA A 28 8.24 -2.57 -70.58
CA ALA A 28 7.40 -2.67 -69.40
C ALA A 28 7.82 -3.85 -68.52
N SER A 29 8.24 -3.55 -67.28
CA SER A 29 8.39 -4.51 -66.17
C SER A 29 7.03 -4.81 -65.62
N ALA A 30 6.63 -6.06 -65.57
CA ALA A 30 5.42 -6.57 -64.93
C ALA A 30 5.41 -6.23 -63.42
N PRO A 31 4.24 -6.03 -62.80
CA PRO A 31 4.17 -5.78 -61.37
C PRO A 31 4.58 -7.03 -60.59
N VAL A 32 5.65 -6.92 -59.80
CA VAL A 32 6.01 -7.92 -58.80
C VAL A 32 4.98 -7.80 -57.68
N THR A 33 4.08 -8.77 -57.61
CA THR A 33 3.19 -8.98 -56.49
C THR A 33 4.06 -9.37 -55.28
N ALA A 34 4.32 -8.41 -54.38
CA ALA A 34 4.92 -8.70 -53.10
C ALA A 34 3.93 -9.52 -52.29
N THR A 35 4.15 -10.81 -52.22
CA THR A 35 3.48 -11.70 -51.27
C THR A 35 3.95 -11.27 -49.86
N ALA A 36 3.08 -10.58 -49.10
CA ALA A 36 3.32 -10.30 -47.72
C ALA A 36 3.37 -11.65 -46.98
N GLU A 37 4.55 -12.04 -46.52
CA GLU A 37 4.68 -13.11 -45.54
C GLU A 37 3.86 -12.72 -44.30
N PRO A 38 3.05 -13.64 -43.74
CA PRO A 38 2.37 -13.39 -42.48
C PRO A 38 3.45 -13.21 -41.40
N GLN A 39 3.56 -12.01 -40.84
CA GLN A 39 4.33 -11.80 -39.64
C GLN A 39 3.74 -12.71 -38.56
N ALA A 40 4.47 -13.72 -38.17
CA ALA A 40 4.15 -14.54 -37.01
C ALA A 40 4.05 -13.61 -35.80
N GLN A 41 2.84 -13.34 -35.38
CA GLN A 41 2.61 -12.75 -34.08
C GLN A 41 3.17 -13.73 -33.03
N THR A 42 4.30 -13.38 -32.45
CA THR A 42 4.85 -14.09 -31.28
C THR A 42 3.88 -13.85 -30.16
N THR A 43 2.89 -14.72 -30.00
CA THR A 43 2.06 -14.77 -28.81
C THR A 43 2.99 -15.09 -27.65
N ALA A 44 3.03 -14.20 -26.65
CA ALA A 44 3.74 -14.48 -25.39
C ALA A 44 3.27 -15.84 -24.86
N PRO A 45 4.16 -16.69 -24.30
CA PRO A 45 3.78 -18.01 -23.82
C PRO A 45 2.62 -17.89 -22.84
N GLU A 46 1.58 -18.68 -23.04
CA GLU A 46 0.39 -18.74 -22.20
C GLU A 46 0.81 -19.23 -20.80
N ILE A 47 0.61 -18.39 -19.77
CA ILE A 47 0.93 -18.75 -18.38
C ILE A 47 -0.22 -19.61 -17.88
N THR A 48 -0.04 -20.93 -17.84
CA THR A 48 -1.06 -21.91 -17.41
C THR A 48 -0.76 -22.52 -16.05
N ALA A 49 0.48 -22.41 -15.57
CA ALA A 49 0.87 -22.94 -14.26
C ALA A 49 0.22 -22.11 -13.13
N PRO A 50 -0.25 -22.75 -12.03
CA PRO A 50 -0.83 -22.04 -10.89
C PRO A 50 0.21 -21.12 -10.23
N VAL A 51 -0.26 -20.00 -9.68
CA VAL A 51 0.50 -19.13 -8.79
C VAL A 51 0.25 -19.56 -7.35
N ILE A 52 1.30 -19.86 -6.61
CA ILE A 52 1.22 -20.28 -5.20
C ILE A 52 1.49 -19.08 -4.30
N VAL A 53 0.52 -18.73 -3.44
CA VAL A 53 0.59 -17.58 -2.56
C VAL A 53 0.65 -18.00 -1.09
N TYR A 54 1.69 -17.60 -0.37
CA TYR A 54 1.70 -17.63 1.10
C TYR A 54 1.11 -16.31 1.60
N SER A 55 -0.02 -16.38 2.29
CA SER A 55 -0.81 -15.20 2.67
C SER A 55 -1.06 -15.15 4.18
N SER A 56 -0.75 -14.01 4.80
CA SER A 56 -1.17 -13.76 6.18
C SER A 56 -2.54 -13.08 6.28
N ARG A 57 -3.16 -12.80 5.15
CA ARG A 57 -4.53 -12.30 5.11
C ARG A 57 -5.51 -13.47 5.26
N GLN A 58 -6.60 -13.26 6.01
CA GLN A 58 -7.66 -14.24 6.17
C GLN A 58 -8.24 -14.64 4.80
N GLU A 59 -8.48 -15.92 4.60
CA GLU A 59 -8.85 -16.47 3.29
C GLU A 59 -10.10 -15.81 2.70
N HIS A 60 -11.14 -15.57 3.51
CA HIS A 60 -12.39 -14.96 3.02
C HIS A 60 -12.22 -13.51 2.53
N LEU A 61 -11.14 -12.83 2.91
CA LEU A 61 -10.84 -11.46 2.50
C LEU A 61 -9.98 -11.37 1.23
N ILE A 62 -9.23 -12.44 0.89
CA ILE A 62 -8.33 -12.43 -0.26
C ILE A 62 -8.75 -13.38 -1.38
N LYS A 63 -9.40 -14.48 -1.05
CA LYS A 63 -9.85 -15.47 -2.03
C LYS A 63 -10.75 -14.90 -3.13
N PRO A 64 -11.72 -14.02 -2.85
CA PRO A 64 -12.56 -13.43 -3.91
C PRO A 64 -11.73 -12.70 -4.98
N LEU A 65 -10.63 -12.02 -4.60
CA LEU A 65 -9.73 -11.37 -5.55
C LEU A 65 -8.97 -12.41 -6.41
N PHE A 66 -8.50 -13.50 -5.80
CA PHE A 66 -7.81 -14.56 -6.52
C PHE A 66 -8.75 -15.31 -7.48
N ASP A 67 -9.99 -15.56 -7.08
CA ASP A 67 -11.01 -16.16 -7.93
C ASP A 67 -11.34 -15.25 -9.12
N ARG A 68 -11.44 -13.94 -8.90
CA ARG A 68 -11.68 -12.96 -9.94
C ARG A 68 -10.52 -12.88 -10.92
N PHE A 69 -9.28 -12.81 -10.45
CA PHE A 69 -8.08 -12.89 -11.28
C PHE A 69 -8.07 -14.16 -12.15
N THR A 70 -8.35 -15.30 -11.56
CA THR A 70 -8.40 -16.58 -12.28
C THR A 70 -9.47 -16.58 -13.36
N ALA A 71 -10.65 -16.02 -13.06
CA ALA A 71 -11.75 -15.94 -14.03
C ALA A 71 -11.41 -15.04 -15.23
N GLU A 72 -10.65 -13.95 -15.00
CA GLU A 72 -10.28 -13.01 -16.06
C GLU A 72 -9.06 -13.44 -16.88
N THR A 73 -8.10 -14.10 -16.25
CA THR A 73 -6.80 -14.40 -16.89
C THR A 73 -6.61 -15.86 -17.27
N GLY A 74 -7.42 -16.75 -16.73
CA GLY A 74 -7.22 -18.20 -16.85
C GLY A 74 -6.07 -18.76 -15.97
N ILE A 75 -5.33 -17.94 -15.25
CA ILE A 75 -4.21 -18.35 -14.40
C ILE A 75 -4.75 -18.77 -13.02
N PRO A 76 -4.62 -20.04 -12.62
CA PRO A 76 -5.09 -20.48 -11.30
C PRO A 76 -4.24 -19.89 -10.17
N VAL A 77 -4.88 -19.55 -9.04
CA VAL A 77 -4.19 -19.14 -7.82
C VAL A 77 -4.51 -20.13 -6.70
N GLN A 78 -3.48 -20.56 -6.00
CA GLN A 78 -3.59 -21.40 -4.81
C GLN A 78 -2.97 -20.67 -3.63
N SER A 79 -3.70 -20.51 -2.53
CA SER A 79 -3.21 -19.82 -1.34
C SER A 79 -3.05 -20.74 -0.15
N GLN A 80 -2.00 -20.50 0.63
CA GLN A 80 -1.81 -21.07 1.96
C GLN A 80 -1.84 -19.93 2.97
N THR A 81 -2.82 -19.97 3.85
CA THR A 81 -3.03 -18.93 4.86
C THR A 81 -2.33 -19.27 6.16
N GLY A 82 -1.71 -18.30 6.82
CA GLY A 82 -1.03 -18.45 8.11
C GLY A 82 -0.66 -17.10 8.72
N GLU A 83 -0.03 -17.12 9.90
CA GLU A 83 0.51 -15.89 10.51
C GLU A 83 1.80 -15.45 9.81
N ASP A 84 2.07 -14.13 9.77
CA ASP A 84 3.22 -13.53 9.07
C ASP A 84 4.56 -14.18 9.45
N GLY A 85 4.88 -14.23 10.76
CA GLY A 85 6.15 -14.76 11.24
C GLY A 85 6.39 -16.23 10.85
N PRO A 86 5.45 -17.14 11.12
CA PRO A 86 5.51 -18.53 10.66
C PRO A 86 5.64 -18.70 9.15
N LEU A 87 4.93 -17.91 8.33
CA LEU A 87 5.05 -17.97 6.87
C LEU A 87 6.42 -17.52 6.38
N ILE A 88 6.97 -16.43 6.93
CA ILE A 88 8.33 -15.95 6.62
C ILE A 88 9.38 -16.97 7.04
N ALA A 89 9.26 -17.56 8.25
CA ALA A 89 10.17 -18.58 8.72
C ALA A 89 10.11 -19.85 7.86
N ARG A 90 8.93 -20.24 7.42
CA ARG A 90 8.73 -21.36 6.51
C ARG A 90 9.38 -21.09 5.16
N LEU A 91 9.14 -19.92 4.55
CA LEU A 91 9.76 -19.52 3.30
C LEU A 91 11.29 -19.56 3.38
N GLN A 92 11.84 -19.07 4.51
CA GLN A 92 13.29 -19.12 4.78
C GLN A 92 13.81 -20.55 4.90
N ALA A 93 13.08 -21.44 5.57
CA ALA A 93 13.47 -22.84 5.75
C ALA A 93 13.37 -23.64 4.45
N GLU A 94 12.39 -23.37 3.61
CA GLU A 94 12.21 -24.02 2.30
C GLU A 94 13.29 -23.58 1.30
N GLY A 95 13.76 -22.32 1.37
CA GLY A 95 14.78 -21.78 0.48
C GLY A 95 14.48 -22.05 -0.99
N GLU A 96 15.42 -22.64 -1.73
CA GLU A 96 15.27 -22.99 -3.15
C GLU A 96 14.18 -24.05 -3.41
N GLN A 97 13.73 -24.76 -2.40
CA GLN A 97 12.68 -25.78 -2.50
C GLN A 97 11.28 -25.23 -2.24
N THR A 98 11.15 -23.92 -2.01
CA THR A 98 9.84 -23.33 -1.78
C THR A 98 8.92 -23.53 -2.98
N PHE A 99 7.63 -23.73 -2.69
CA PHE A 99 6.57 -23.72 -3.69
C PHE A 99 5.90 -22.36 -3.82
N ALA A 100 6.15 -21.45 -2.86
CA ALA A 100 5.53 -20.13 -2.88
C ALA A 100 6.14 -19.27 -3.98
N ASP A 101 5.28 -18.72 -4.85
CA ASP A 101 5.65 -17.71 -5.85
C ASP A 101 5.50 -16.30 -5.28
N ILE A 102 4.54 -16.11 -4.35
CA ILE A 102 4.24 -14.82 -3.73
C ILE A 102 4.20 -14.98 -2.21
N LEU A 103 4.79 -14.01 -1.51
CA LEU A 103 4.51 -13.71 -0.11
C LEU A 103 3.59 -12.48 -0.04
N TYR A 104 2.40 -12.65 0.56
CA TYR A 104 1.41 -11.60 0.81
C TYR A 104 1.27 -11.37 2.31
N THR A 105 1.51 -10.14 2.78
CA THR A 105 1.42 -9.81 4.21
C THR A 105 0.49 -8.63 4.49
N VAL A 106 0.06 -8.49 5.74
CA VAL A 106 -0.83 -7.41 6.18
C VAL A 106 -0.10 -6.21 6.80
N ASP A 107 1.23 -6.16 6.70
CA ASP A 107 2.05 -5.07 7.23
C ASP A 107 3.35 -4.92 6.44
N ALA A 108 3.72 -3.68 6.12
CA ALA A 108 4.94 -3.37 5.38
C ALA A 108 6.20 -3.83 6.12
N GLY A 109 6.20 -3.83 7.45
CA GLY A 109 7.33 -4.30 8.25
C GLY A 109 7.65 -5.77 8.03
N ASN A 110 6.63 -6.60 7.79
CA ASN A 110 6.80 -8.02 7.47
C ASN A 110 7.41 -8.20 6.07
N LEU A 111 6.96 -7.42 5.07
CA LEU A 111 7.53 -7.44 3.73
C LEU A 111 8.98 -6.95 3.73
N TRP A 112 9.26 -5.86 4.44
CA TRP A 112 10.61 -5.37 4.63
C TRP A 112 11.52 -6.45 5.26
N SER A 113 11.06 -7.09 6.34
CA SER A 113 11.81 -8.18 6.99
C SER A 113 12.11 -9.36 6.06
N ALA A 114 11.14 -9.75 5.22
CA ALA A 114 11.33 -10.81 4.23
C ALA A 114 12.34 -10.37 3.14
N ALA A 115 12.26 -9.13 2.68
CA ALA A 115 13.16 -8.57 1.67
C ALA A 115 14.62 -8.49 2.19
N GLU A 116 14.83 -8.03 3.43
CA GLU A 116 16.16 -7.97 4.06
C GLU A 116 16.79 -9.34 4.30
N LYS A 117 15.98 -10.38 4.41
CA LYS A 117 16.44 -11.79 4.47
C LYS A 117 16.70 -12.39 3.09
N GLY A 118 16.56 -11.62 2.01
CA GLY A 118 16.76 -12.09 0.64
C GLY A 118 15.67 -13.04 0.15
N LEU A 119 14.49 -13.02 0.76
CA LEU A 119 13.37 -13.93 0.42
C LEU A 119 12.51 -13.39 -0.72
N LEU A 120 12.66 -12.12 -1.10
CA LEU A 120 11.90 -11.46 -2.16
C LEU A 120 12.81 -10.97 -3.27
N ALA A 121 12.41 -11.21 -4.51
CA ALA A 121 13.10 -10.76 -5.72
C ALA A 121 12.55 -9.39 -6.19
N PRO A 122 13.37 -8.54 -6.81
CA PRO A 122 12.88 -7.33 -7.47
C PRO A 122 11.91 -7.64 -8.61
N ILE A 123 10.88 -6.78 -8.75
CA ILE A 123 9.89 -6.86 -9.83
C ILE A 123 10.05 -5.60 -10.69
N GLU A 124 10.47 -5.76 -11.92
CA GLU A 124 10.48 -4.68 -12.91
C GLU A 124 9.10 -4.60 -13.57
N SER A 125 8.32 -3.55 -13.26
CA SER A 125 6.97 -3.36 -13.80
C SER A 125 6.59 -1.89 -13.82
N GLU A 126 6.50 -1.30 -14.99
CA GLU A 126 6.00 0.06 -15.19
C GLU A 126 4.56 0.20 -14.65
N THR A 127 3.73 -0.82 -14.79
CA THR A 127 2.35 -0.83 -14.27
C THR A 127 2.35 -0.64 -12.76
N LEU A 128 3.17 -1.39 -12.03
CA LEU A 128 3.25 -1.27 -10.57
C LEU A 128 3.83 0.07 -10.14
N GLU A 129 4.83 0.58 -10.87
CA GLU A 129 5.44 1.87 -10.57
C GLU A 129 4.49 3.05 -10.81
N GLN A 130 3.63 2.95 -11.82
CA GLN A 130 2.60 3.96 -12.09
C GLN A 130 1.42 3.89 -11.11
N ASN A 131 1.01 2.67 -10.74
CA ASN A 131 -0.17 2.47 -9.90
C ASN A 131 0.11 2.65 -8.41
N ILE A 132 1.33 2.36 -7.94
CA ILE A 132 1.65 2.34 -6.51
C ILE A 132 2.66 3.45 -6.18
N PRO A 133 2.28 4.46 -5.38
CA PRO A 133 3.15 5.54 -4.95
C PRO A 133 4.43 5.05 -4.29
N ALA A 134 5.54 5.78 -4.47
CA ALA A 134 6.86 5.39 -4.00
C ALA A 134 6.94 5.16 -2.48
N HIS A 135 6.14 5.86 -1.68
CA HIS A 135 6.11 5.67 -0.22
C HIS A 135 5.39 4.40 0.23
N LEU A 136 4.63 3.74 -0.68
CA LEU A 136 3.89 2.50 -0.42
C LEU A 136 4.55 1.25 -1.01
N ARG A 137 5.80 1.35 -1.48
CA ARG A 137 6.55 0.23 -2.07
C ARG A 137 8.00 0.22 -1.62
N ASP A 138 8.65 -0.92 -1.78
CA ASP A 138 10.09 -1.06 -1.53
C ASP A 138 10.91 -0.18 -2.48
N PRO A 139 11.90 0.59 -2.00
CA PRO A 139 12.78 1.38 -2.86
C PRO A 139 13.54 0.56 -3.91
N MET A 140 13.74 -0.75 -3.66
CA MET A 140 14.37 -1.70 -4.58
C MET A 140 13.34 -2.57 -5.34
N ASN A 141 12.07 -2.20 -5.31
CA ASN A 141 10.98 -2.88 -6.02
C ASN A 141 10.77 -4.37 -5.66
N ARG A 142 11.15 -4.81 -4.45
CA ARG A 142 11.01 -6.19 -4.00
C ARG A 142 9.59 -6.50 -3.48
N TRP A 143 8.80 -5.48 -3.13
CA TRP A 143 7.40 -5.61 -2.72
C TRP A 143 6.62 -4.32 -2.99
N TYR A 144 5.28 -4.45 -3.09
CA TYR A 144 4.35 -3.38 -3.37
C TYR A 144 3.15 -3.44 -2.43
N GLY A 145 2.72 -2.27 -1.94
CA GLY A 145 1.44 -2.12 -1.23
C GLY A 145 0.28 -2.26 -2.20
N LEU A 146 -0.72 -3.03 -1.82
CA LEU A 146 -1.87 -3.33 -2.67
C LEU A 146 -3.20 -2.84 -2.08
N SER A 147 -3.22 -2.54 -0.79
CA SER A 147 -4.28 -1.80 -0.13
C SER A 147 -3.71 -0.99 1.03
N VAL A 148 -4.40 0.08 1.41
CA VAL A 148 -3.95 1.02 2.45
C VAL A 148 -4.97 1.09 3.56
N ARG A 149 -4.50 1.08 4.80
CA ARG A 149 -5.29 1.38 5.99
C ARG A 149 -4.67 2.55 6.75
N ALA A 150 -5.50 3.43 7.23
CA ALA A 150 -5.08 4.45 8.17
C ALA A 150 -5.23 3.93 9.61
N ARG A 151 -4.26 4.22 10.46
CA ARG A 151 -4.38 4.04 11.89
C ARG A 151 -4.50 5.41 12.52
N THR A 152 -5.70 5.74 13.03
CA THR A 152 -6.02 7.09 13.47
C THR A 152 -6.82 7.09 14.78
N ILE A 153 -7.23 8.27 15.23
CA ILE A 153 -7.98 8.43 16.48
C ILE A 153 -9.46 8.10 16.24
N ALA A 154 -10.00 7.14 17.00
CA ALA A 154 -11.44 6.97 17.16
C ALA A 154 -11.87 7.72 18.42
N TYR A 155 -13.04 8.37 18.39
CA TYR A 155 -13.54 9.17 19.51
C TYR A 155 -15.05 9.03 19.67
N SER A 156 -15.54 9.20 20.89
CA SER A 156 -16.96 9.27 21.20
C SER A 156 -17.56 10.58 20.68
N THR A 157 -18.56 10.49 19.81
CA THR A 157 -19.27 11.66 19.27
C THR A 157 -20.14 12.37 20.31
N GLU A 158 -20.37 11.75 21.47
CA GLU A 158 -21.22 12.27 22.54
C GLU A 158 -20.41 12.97 23.67
N ARG A 159 -19.10 12.58 23.82
CA ARG A 159 -18.30 12.97 25.00
C ARG A 159 -17.03 13.72 24.67
N VAL A 160 -16.66 13.84 23.38
CA VAL A 160 -15.44 14.52 22.92
C VAL A 160 -15.80 15.62 21.94
N ASP A 161 -15.33 16.83 22.23
CA ASP A 161 -15.35 17.93 21.27
C ASP A 161 -14.18 17.74 20.27
N LEU A 162 -14.44 17.94 18.99
CA LEU A 162 -13.40 17.87 17.94
C LEU A 162 -12.24 18.84 18.19
N ALA A 163 -12.49 19.98 18.85
CA ALA A 163 -11.46 20.94 19.23
C ALA A 163 -10.46 20.40 20.27
N GLU A 164 -10.79 19.32 20.98
CA GLU A 164 -9.88 18.65 21.90
C GLU A 164 -8.83 17.79 21.19
N LEU A 165 -9.11 17.37 19.92
CA LEU A 165 -8.31 16.43 19.16
C LEU A 165 -7.33 17.16 18.24
N SER A 166 -6.12 16.59 18.03
CA SER A 166 -5.14 17.15 17.09
C SER A 166 -4.13 16.12 16.56
N THR A 167 -3.25 15.62 17.40
CA THR A 167 -2.14 14.73 17.01
C THR A 167 -2.11 13.47 17.86
N TYR A 168 -1.34 12.46 17.44
CA TYR A 168 -1.06 11.30 18.30
C TYR A 168 -0.35 11.72 19.59
N ALA A 169 0.59 12.69 19.49
CA ALA A 169 1.31 13.19 20.65
C ALA A 169 0.38 13.87 21.67
N ALA A 170 -0.67 14.55 21.19
CA ALA A 170 -1.63 15.22 22.06
C ALA A 170 -2.47 14.25 22.93
N LEU A 171 -2.50 12.95 22.61
CA LEU A 171 -3.13 11.94 23.46
C LEU A 171 -2.32 11.66 24.75
N ALA A 172 -1.09 12.14 24.85
CA ALA A 172 -0.29 12.12 26.07
C ALA A 172 -0.62 13.26 27.05
N ASP A 173 -1.43 14.26 26.62
CA ASP A 173 -1.85 15.36 27.48
C ASP A 173 -2.69 14.82 28.67
N PRO A 174 -2.44 15.29 29.91
CA PRO A 174 -3.18 14.89 31.11
C PRO A 174 -4.71 15.05 31.05
N LYS A 175 -5.23 15.88 30.14
CA LYS A 175 -6.68 15.97 29.88
C LYS A 175 -7.33 14.65 29.47
N TRP A 176 -6.53 13.71 28.96
CA TRP A 176 -6.97 12.37 28.56
C TRP A 176 -6.83 11.32 29.67
N GLN A 177 -6.40 11.70 30.85
CA GLN A 177 -6.25 10.77 31.98
C GLN A 177 -7.55 10.02 32.28
N GLY A 178 -7.50 8.69 32.22
CA GLY A 178 -8.67 7.81 32.39
C GLY A 178 -9.67 7.88 31.26
N ARG A 179 -9.29 8.42 30.09
CA ARG A 179 -10.16 8.59 28.91
C ARG A 179 -9.62 7.91 27.65
N LEU A 180 -8.35 7.45 27.65
CA LEU A 180 -7.70 6.82 26.50
C LEU A 180 -7.82 5.30 26.55
N CYS A 181 -8.15 4.68 25.43
CA CYS A 181 -8.08 3.25 25.19
C CYS A 181 -7.05 2.92 24.13
N LEU A 182 -6.26 1.90 24.36
CA LEU A 182 -5.30 1.37 23.38
C LEU A 182 -5.43 -0.14 23.20
N ARG A 183 -5.06 -0.63 22.03
CA ARG A 183 -4.85 -2.04 21.77
C ARG A 183 -3.46 -2.45 22.26
N THR A 184 -3.26 -3.74 22.58
CA THR A 184 -1.96 -4.27 23.00
C THR A 184 -0.82 -3.86 22.05
N SER A 185 0.33 -3.50 22.64
CA SER A 185 1.58 -3.19 21.93
C SER A 185 2.11 -4.35 21.08
N ARG A 186 1.73 -5.58 21.41
CA ARG A 186 2.14 -6.80 20.69
C ARG A 186 1.57 -6.90 19.29
N LYS A 187 0.58 -6.06 18.93
CA LYS A 187 0.05 -6.03 17.58
C LYS A 187 0.92 -5.16 16.68
N VAL A 188 1.32 -5.72 15.54
CA VAL A 188 2.20 -5.06 14.56
C VAL A 188 1.75 -3.64 14.18
N TYR A 189 0.46 -3.35 14.21
CA TYR A 189 -0.08 -2.02 13.88
C TYR A 189 0.40 -0.92 14.83
N ASN A 190 0.55 -1.23 16.13
CA ASN A 190 1.10 -0.29 17.10
C ASN A 190 2.63 -0.18 16.96
N MET A 191 3.31 -1.30 16.66
CA MET A 191 4.75 -1.27 16.38
C MET A 191 5.06 -0.35 15.20
N SER A 192 4.28 -0.45 14.11
CA SER A 192 4.43 0.37 12.91
C SER A 192 4.15 1.85 13.17
N LEU A 193 3.11 2.19 13.94
CA LEU A 193 2.82 3.57 14.33
C LEU A 193 3.96 4.15 15.15
N VAL A 194 4.42 3.45 16.18
CA VAL A 194 5.52 3.92 17.05
C VAL A 194 6.82 4.02 16.27
N ALA A 195 7.12 3.09 15.34
CA ALA A 195 8.26 3.19 14.43
C ALA A 195 8.21 4.47 13.57
N THR A 196 7.04 4.82 13.03
CA THR A 196 6.84 6.08 12.30
C THR A 196 7.05 7.30 13.19
N MET A 197 6.58 7.24 14.45
CA MET A 197 6.79 8.33 15.42
C MET A 197 8.28 8.49 15.77
N ILE A 198 9.02 7.41 15.96
CA ILE A 198 10.48 7.45 16.19
C ILE A 198 11.19 8.15 15.02
N GLU A 199 10.85 7.83 13.78
CA GLU A 199 11.44 8.47 12.60
C GLU A 199 11.13 9.96 12.51
N ARG A 200 9.90 10.36 12.89
CA ARG A 200 9.44 11.75 12.79
C ARG A 200 9.87 12.65 13.94
N LEU A 201 9.92 12.12 15.14
CA LEU A 201 10.05 12.89 16.37
C LEU A 201 11.37 12.60 17.12
N GLY A 202 12.03 11.50 16.77
CA GLY A 202 13.13 10.95 17.54
C GLY A 202 12.64 10.04 18.66
N LYS A 203 13.59 9.26 19.20
CA LYS A 203 13.33 8.20 20.17
C LYS A 203 12.85 8.74 21.52
N GLU A 204 13.53 9.76 22.04
CA GLU A 204 13.28 10.36 23.36
C GLU A 204 11.87 10.96 23.41
N ALA A 205 11.52 11.81 22.44
CA ALA A 205 10.20 12.42 22.39
C ALA A 205 9.09 11.38 22.19
N THR A 206 9.35 10.34 21.39
CA THR A 206 8.37 9.23 21.20
C THR A 206 8.20 8.44 22.50
N GLN A 207 9.26 8.21 23.27
CA GLN A 207 9.22 7.54 24.57
C GLN A 207 8.30 8.31 25.53
N GLU A 208 8.51 9.62 25.70
CA GLU A 208 7.68 10.49 26.56
C GLU A 208 6.20 10.47 26.15
N ILE A 209 5.92 10.47 24.85
CA ILE A 209 4.55 10.40 24.32
C ILE A 209 3.91 9.04 24.67
N VAL A 210 4.61 7.94 24.46
CA VAL A 210 4.07 6.60 24.73
C VAL A 210 3.88 6.39 26.24
N GLU A 211 4.76 6.90 27.09
CA GLU A 211 4.58 6.93 28.55
C GLU A 211 3.32 7.70 28.93
N GLY A 212 3.12 8.90 28.37
CA GLY A 212 1.91 9.69 28.59
C GLY A 212 0.63 8.99 28.09
N TRP A 213 0.71 8.20 27.02
CA TRP A 213 -0.43 7.36 26.60
C TRP A 213 -0.76 6.30 27.66
N VAL A 214 0.25 5.66 28.24
CA VAL A 214 0.06 4.63 29.27
C VAL A 214 -0.54 5.25 30.54
N ASP A 215 -0.06 6.43 30.95
CA ASP A 215 -0.59 7.16 32.11
C ASP A 215 -2.06 7.58 31.91
N ASN A 216 -2.48 7.80 30.66
CA ASN A 216 -3.84 8.23 30.33
C ASN A 216 -4.83 7.07 30.10
N LEU A 217 -4.39 5.81 30.19
CA LEU A 217 -5.26 4.66 29.96
C LEU A 217 -6.44 4.61 30.94
N ALA A 218 -7.65 4.47 30.39
CA ALA A 218 -8.88 4.27 31.17
C ALA A 218 -9.00 2.85 31.70
N THR A 219 -8.46 1.88 30.96
CA THR A 219 -8.56 0.44 31.26
C THR A 219 -7.26 -0.27 30.84
N ARG A 220 -7.23 -1.60 31.04
CA ARG A 220 -6.22 -2.45 30.40
C ARG A 220 -6.35 -2.38 28.88
N VAL A 221 -5.24 -2.59 28.19
CA VAL A 221 -5.22 -2.65 26.71
C VAL A 221 -6.11 -3.75 26.13
N PHE A 222 -6.67 -3.50 24.97
CA PHE A 222 -7.58 -4.42 24.28
C PHE A 222 -6.82 -5.40 23.36
N SER A 223 -7.42 -6.55 23.12
CA SER A 223 -6.88 -7.55 22.18
C SER A 223 -7.20 -7.21 20.70
N SER A 224 -8.24 -6.40 20.45
CA SER A 224 -8.64 -5.97 19.10
C SER A 224 -9.10 -4.52 19.06
N ASP A 225 -9.02 -3.90 17.87
CA ASP A 225 -9.54 -2.54 17.66
C ASP A 225 -11.07 -2.52 17.70
N ALA A 226 -11.75 -3.63 17.32
CA ALA A 226 -13.22 -3.72 17.43
C ALA A 226 -13.68 -3.61 18.88
N LEU A 227 -13.11 -4.39 19.81
CA LEU A 227 -13.41 -4.31 21.24
C LEU A 227 -13.09 -2.92 21.81
N LEU A 228 -12.04 -2.27 21.32
CA LEU A 228 -11.69 -0.91 21.72
C LEU A 228 -12.77 0.10 21.27
N ILE A 229 -13.25 0.00 20.03
CA ILE A 229 -14.32 0.87 19.51
C ILE A 229 -15.63 0.65 20.27
N GLU A 230 -15.98 -0.60 20.57
CA GLU A 230 -17.13 -0.96 21.38
C GLU A 230 -17.01 -0.37 22.82
N ALA A 231 -15.80 -0.38 23.40
CA ALA A 231 -15.53 0.23 24.70
C ALA A 231 -15.72 1.75 24.68
N ILE A 232 -15.31 2.43 23.59
CA ILE A 232 -15.62 3.85 23.40
C ILE A 232 -17.14 4.06 23.32
N ALA A 233 -17.83 3.28 22.51
CA ALA A 233 -19.29 3.37 22.40
C ALA A 233 -20.01 3.16 23.74
N ALA A 234 -19.52 2.23 24.56
CA ALA A 234 -20.06 1.92 25.89
C ALA A 234 -19.62 2.90 26.99
N GLY A 235 -18.80 3.91 26.71
CA GLY A 235 -18.36 4.90 27.69
C GLY A 235 -17.28 4.42 28.65
N GLN A 236 -16.56 3.37 28.35
CA GLN A 236 -15.41 2.91 29.15
C GLN A 236 -14.17 3.79 28.94
N CYS A 237 -14.08 4.45 27.79
CA CYS A 237 -13.12 5.47 27.44
C CYS A 237 -13.74 6.40 26.38
N ASP A 238 -13.06 7.49 26.07
CA ASP A 238 -13.59 8.51 25.17
C ASP A 238 -12.85 8.54 23.81
N VAL A 239 -11.58 8.16 23.81
CA VAL A 239 -10.71 8.16 22.63
C VAL A 239 -9.86 6.89 22.58
N GLY A 240 -9.41 6.54 21.37
CA GLY A 240 -8.47 5.45 21.17
C GLY A 240 -7.81 5.50 19.79
N VAL A 241 -6.79 4.65 19.56
CA VAL A 241 -6.09 4.59 18.28
C VAL A 241 -6.41 3.26 17.60
N VAL A 242 -7.03 3.33 16.41
CA VAL A 242 -7.57 2.17 15.70
C VAL A 242 -7.23 2.19 14.20
N ASN A 243 -7.27 1.02 13.56
CA ASN A 243 -7.33 0.97 12.11
C ASN A 243 -8.77 1.25 11.64
N THR A 244 -8.89 2.05 10.60
CA THR A 244 -10.17 2.59 10.09
C THR A 244 -11.21 1.53 9.76
N TYR A 245 -10.80 0.43 9.13
CA TYR A 245 -11.72 -0.61 8.67
C TYR A 245 -12.50 -1.32 9.79
N TYR A 246 -11.97 -1.35 11.04
CA TYR A 246 -12.71 -1.90 12.17
C TYR A 246 -13.96 -1.08 12.50
N LEU A 247 -13.85 0.26 12.43
CA LEU A 247 -15.04 1.10 12.58
C LEU A 247 -16.02 0.86 11.42
N GLY A 248 -15.53 0.73 10.20
CA GLY A 248 -16.37 0.43 9.04
C GLY A 248 -17.16 -0.85 9.19
N GLN A 249 -16.53 -1.93 9.68
CA GLN A 249 -17.21 -3.20 9.97
C GLN A 249 -18.32 -3.01 11.02
N LEU A 250 -18.03 -2.33 12.12
CA LEU A 250 -19.03 -2.06 13.15
C LEU A 250 -20.15 -1.13 12.68
N GLN A 251 -19.84 -0.14 11.83
CA GLN A 251 -20.86 0.74 11.22
C GLN A 251 -21.77 0.00 10.21
N ALA A 252 -21.26 -1.03 9.54
CA ALA A 252 -22.08 -1.87 8.68
C ALA A 252 -23.10 -2.69 9.47
N GLU A 253 -22.76 -3.10 10.71
CA GLU A 253 -23.65 -3.82 11.63
C GLU A 253 -24.54 -2.89 12.45
N ASN A 254 -23.99 -1.75 12.89
CA ASN A 254 -24.68 -0.73 13.68
C ASN A 254 -24.34 0.68 13.14
N PRO A 255 -25.14 1.20 12.19
CA PRO A 255 -24.91 2.51 11.58
C PRO A 255 -24.92 3.69 12.57
N ASP A 256 -25.61 3.55 13.70
CA ASP A 256 -25.78 4.59 14.71
C ASP A 256 -24.76 4.50 15.85
N ILE A 257 -23.70 3.70 15.71
CA ILE A 257 -22.64 3.61 16.71
C ILE A 257 -22.06 5.01 17.03
N PRO A 258 -22.04 5.48 18.31
CA PRO A 258 -21.65 6.84 18.65
C PRO A 258 -20.11 7.03 18.68
N VAL A 259 -19.45 6.56 17.63
CA VAL A 259 -17.98 6.63 17.43
C VAL A 259 -17.68 7.12 16.03
N ALA A 260 -16.74 8.05 15.91
CA ALA A 260 -16.25 8.55 14.64
C ALA A 260 -14.72 8.56 14.61
N LEU A 261 -14.15 8.77 13.39
CA LEU A 261 -12.71 8.91 13.17
C LEU A 261 -12.31 10.39 13.17
N PHE A 262 -11.17 10.67 13.79
CA PHE A 262 -10.49 11.95 13.68
C PHE A 262 -9.12 11.76 13.03
N TRP A 263 -8.85 12.51 11.98
CA TRP A 263 -7.59 12.42 11.24
C TRP A 263 -6.46 13.15 11.98
N ALA A 264 -5.61 12.37 12.66
CA ALA A 264 -4.49 12.90 13.41
C ALA A 264 -3.46 13.61 12.51
N ASN A 265 -2.68 14.53 13.07
CA ASN A 265 -1.51 15.16 12.45
C ASN A 265 -1.77 15.92 11.14
N GLN A 266 -3.00 16.35 10.84
CA GLN A 266 -3.34 16.99 9.55
C GLN A 266 -2.56 18.30 9.29
N ALA A 267 -2.22 19.04 10.34
CA ALA A 267 -1.41 20.26 10.26
C ALA A 267 0.10 19.99 10.12
N SER A 268 0.54 18.74 10.23
CA SER A 268 1.97 18.36 10.22
C SER A 268 2.24 17.23 9.21
N SER A 269 2.69 16.03 9.66
CA SER A 269 3.06 14.90 8.81
C SER A 269 1.89 14.25 8.07
N GLY A 270 0.69 14.32 8.60
CA GLY A 270 -0.46 13.54 8.18
C GLY A 270 -0.66 12.27 9.01
N VAL A 271 -1.69 11.52 8.68
CA VAL A 271 -2.07 10.28 9.36
C VAL A 271 -1.12 9.16 9.01
N HIS A 272 -0.71 8.37 10.01
CA HIS A 272 0.01 7.11 9.78
C HIS A 272 -0.83 6.15 8.92
N VAL A 273 -0.23 5.70 7.84
CA VAL A 273 -0.78 4.67 6.95
C VAL A 273 0.14 3.45 6.91
N ASN A 274 -0.45 2.30 6.68
CA ASN A 274 0.26 1.06 6.43
C ASN A 274 -0.48 0.25 5.36
N ILE A 275 0.13 -0.80 4.86
CA ILE A 275 -0.34 -1.55 3.70
C ILE A 275 -0.60 -3.01 4.01
N SER A 276 -1.49 -3.63 3.23
CA SER A 276 -1.32 -5.02 2.86
C SER A 276 -0.65 -5.05 1.49
N GLY A 277 0.28 -5.96 1.31
CA GLY A 277 1.09 -5.96 0.08
C GLY A 277 1.72 -7.31 -0.21
N ALA A 278 2.41 -7.38 -1.35
CA ALA A 278 2.99 -8.62 -1.84
C ALA A 278 4.35 -8.40 -2.51
N GLY A 279 5.17 -9.44 -2.49
CA GLY A 279 6.41 -9.56 -3.26
C GLY A 279 6.54 -10.95 -3.87
N VAL A 280 7.26 -11.03 -4.99
CA VAL A 280 7.63 -12.30 -5.63
C VAL A 280 8.75 -12.93 -4.83
N THR A 281 8.64 -14.22 -4.52
CA THR A 281 9.70 -14.92 -3.77
C THR A 281 10.95 -15.10 -4.63
N SER A 282 12.13 -15.11 -3.98
CA SER A 282 13.42 -15.23 -4.68
C SER A 282 13.57 -16.55 -5.48
N TYR A 283 12.83 -17.58 -5.11
CA TYR A 283 12.86 -18.89 -5.75
C TYR A 283 11.51 -19.31 -6.34
N ALA A 284 10.69 -18.32 -6.72
CA ALA A 284 9.40 -18.53 -7.38
C ALA A 284 9.54 -19.48 -8.59
N LYS A 285 8.62 -20.44 -8.68
CA LYS A 285 8.58 -21.37 -9.82
C LYS A 285 7.79 -20.80 -11.00
N ASN A 286 6.86 -19.88 -10.72
CA ASN A 286 6.09 -19.14 -11.71
C ASN A 286 6.21 -17.62 -11.51
N PRO A 287 7.42 -17.01 -11.65
CA PRO A 287 7.62 -15.58 -11.40
C PRO A 287 6.83 -14.68 -12.37
N ALA A 288 6.58 -15.15 -13.60
CA ALA A 288 5.79 -14.40 -14.57
C ALA A 288 4.30 -14.34 -14.17
N GLY A 289 3.73 -15.45 -13.73
CA GLY A 289 2.37 -15.50 -13.18
C GLY A 289 2.23 -14.70 -11.91
N ALA A 290 3.23 -14.80 -11.01
CA ALA A 290 3.29 -14.03 -9.77
C ALA A 290 3.29 -12.51 -10.05
N ARG A 291 4.16 -12.02 -10.95
CA ARG A 291 4.16 -10.62 -11.37
C ARG A 291 2.80 -10.22 -11.94
N ARG A 292 2.23 -11.03 -12.82
CA ARG A 292 0.92 -10.74 -13.43
C ARG A 292 -0.19 -10.61 -12.39
N LEU A 293 -0.18 -11.44 -11.35
CA LEU A 293 -1.14 -11.34 -10.26
C LEU A 293 -0.95 -10.05 -9.46
N ILE A 294 0.29 -9.67 -9.11
CA ILE A 294 0.57 -8.43 -8.35
C ILE A 294 0.20 -7.20 -9.20
N GLU A 295 0.49 -7.19 -10.49
CA GLU A 295 0.07 -6.14 -11.43
C GLU A 295 -1.46 -6.01 -11.45
N TRP A 296 -2.18 -7.12 -11.59
CA TRP A 296 -3.64 -7.12 -11.59
C TRP A 296 -4.21 -6.61 -10.26
N LEU A 297 -3.64 -7.01 -9.13
CA LEU A 297 -4.05 -6.53 -7.80
C LEU A 297 -3.85 -5.01 -7.62
N SER A 298 -3.02 -4.34 -8.44
CA SER A 298 -2.84 -2.89 -8.46
C SER A 298 -3.81 -2.14 -9.40
N GLN A 299 -4.59 -2.86 -10.20
CA GLN A 299 -5.52 -2.30 -11.19
C GLN A 299 -6.91 -2.01 -10.60
N ALA A 300 -7.72 -1.26 -11.34
CA ALA A 300 -8.99 -0.72 -10.88
C ALA A 300 -9.94 -1.78 -10.29
N GLU A 301 -10.12 -2.90 -10.97
CA GLU A 301 -11.02 -3.98 -10.52
C GLU A 301 -10.64 -4.51 -9.14
N ALA A 302 -9.38 -4.89 -8.96
CA ALA A 302 -8.90 -5.41 -7.68
C ALA A 302 -8.89 -4.35 -6.58
N GLN A 303 -8.50 -3.11 -6.91
CA GLN A 303 -8.48 -2.00 -5.96
C GLN A 303 -9.88 -1.65 -5.44
N HIS A 304 -10.89 -1.74 -6.32
CA HIS A 304 -12.29 -1.58 -5.93
C HIS A 304 -12.75 -2.71 -5.01
N LEU A 305 -12.43 -3.97 -5.36
CA LEU A 305 -12.73 -5.13 -4.52
C LEU A 305 -12.07 -5.07 -3.14
N PHE A 306 -10.82 -4.60 -3.04
CA PHE A 306 -10.18 -4.37 -1.74
C PHE A 306 -10.97 -3.36 -0.88
N SER A 307 -11.42 -2.28 -1.49
CA SER A 307 -12.18 -1.27 -0.78
C SER A 307 -13.56 -1.80 -0.36
N GLU A 308 -14.23 -2.55 -1.22
CA GLU A 308 -15.55 -3.12 -0.96
C GLU A 308 -15.53 -4.21 0.11
N LEU A 309 -14.65 -5.20 -0.05
CA LEU A 309 -14.62 -6.38 0.82
C LEU A 309 -13.93 -6.12 2.17
N ASN A 310 -12.96 -5.22 2.19
CA ASN A 310 -12.08 -5.04 3.33
C ASN A 310 -12.20 -3.67 3.99
N LEU A 311 -12.94 -2.74 3.40
CA LEU A 311 -13.09 -1.35 3.86
C LEU A 311 -11.73 -0.65 4.01
N GLU A 312 -10.78 -1.01 3.15
CA GLU A 312 -9.45 -0.41 3.04
C GLU A 312 -9.43 0.60 1.89
N TYR A 313 -8.51 1.55 1.94
CA TYR A 313 -8.29 2.49 0.86
C TYR A 313 -7.52 1.81 -0.28
N PRO A 314 -7.82 2.12 -1.54
CA PRO A 314 -6.99 1.73 -2.67
C PRO A 314 -5.55 2.23 -2.49
N ALA A 315 -4.56 1.40 -2.84
CA ALA A 315 -3.17 1.83 -2.92
C ALA A 315 -2.89 2.64 -4.19
N ASN A 316 -3.68 2.40 -5.24
CA ASN A 316 -3.66 3.18 -6.46
C ASN A 316 -4.47 4.49 -6.26
N PRO A 317 -3.83 5.66 -6.26
CA PRO A 317 -4.49 6.93 -5.95
C PRO A 317 -5.50 7.39 -7.02
N SER A 318 -5.48 6.78 -8.20
CA SER A 318 -6.46 7.08 -9.26
C SER A 318 -7.82 6.40 -9.04
N ILE A 319 -7.91 5.46 -8.09
CA ILE A 319 -9.12 4.70 -7.80
C ILE A 319 -9.75 5.24 -6.51
N PRO A 320 -11.00 5.72 -6.56
CA PRO A 320 -11.69 6.18 -5.36
C PRO A 320 -12.07 4.99 -4.45
N PRO A 321 -12.09 5.18 -3.12
CA PRO A 321 -12.62 4.19 -2.21
C PRO A 321 -14.15 4.08 -2.37
N VAL A 322 -14.74 2.99 -1.85
CA VAL A 322 -16.20 2.82 -1.81
C VAL A 322 -16.87 3.87 -0.90
N ASP A 323 -18.16 4.10 -1.12
CA ASP A 323 -18.93 5.16 -0.44
C ASP A 323 -18.82 5.13 1.08
N LEU A 324 -18.80 3.95 1.71
CA LEU A 324 -18.66 3.84 3.17
C LEU A 324 -17.33 4.39 3.65
N VAL A 325 -16.24 4.05 2.96
CA VAL A 325 -14.88 4.54 3.27
C VAL A 325 -14.76 6.03 2.93
N ALA A 326 -15.33 6.47 1.80
CA ALA A 326 -15.32 7.86 1.37
C ALA A 326 -16.04 8.80 2.36
N ARG A 327 -17.08 8.32 3.06
CA ARG A 327 -17.83 9.11 4.07
C ARG A 327 -16.98 9.51 5.28
N TRP A 328 -15.86 8.84 5.55
CA TRP A 328 -14.94 9.25 6.62
C TRP A 328 -14.17 10.53 6.25
N GLY A 329 -14.30 11.02 5.01
CA GLY A 329 -13.68 12.25 4.52
C GLY A 329 -12.26 12.03 4.00
N GLU A 330 -11.75 13.08 3.34
CA GLU A 330 -10.37 13.12 2.86
C GLU A 330 -9.40 13.42 3.99
N PHE A 331 -8.18 12.89 3.88
CA PHE A 331 -7.12 13.14 4.84
C PHE A 331 -5.74 13.16 4.17
N LYS A 332 -4.84 13.91 4.77
CA LYS A 332 -3.44 13.89 4.40
C LYS A 332 -2.78 12.64 5.00
N GLN A 333 -2.27 11.78 4.13
CA GLN A 333 -1.45 10.63 4.53
C GLN A 333 -0.02 11.06 4.85
N ASP A 334 0.60 10.41 5.83
CA ASP A 334 2.05 10.52 6.03
C ASP A 334 2.77 9.93 4.81
N GLN A 335 3.65 10.72 4.19
CA GLN A 335 4.41 10.34 2.99
C GLN A 335 5.75 9.65 3.32
N LEU A 336 5.98 9.30 4.59
CA LEU A 336 7.13 8.48 4.98
C LEU A 336 7.00 7.10 4.32
N ASN A 337 8.12 6.59 3.76
CA ASN A 337 8.08 5.25 3.20
C ASN A 337 7.73 4.22 4.29
N VAL A 338 6.72 3.41 4.01
CA VAL A 338 6.18 2.42 4.97
C VAL A 338 7.18 1.33 5.36
N GLU A 339 8.32 1.18 4.66
CA GLU A 339 9.42 0.32 5.08
C GLU A 339 9.97 0.66 6.46
N THR A 340 9.83 1.93 6.86
CA THR A 340 10.20 2.42 8.20
C THR A 340 9.57 1.59 9.31
N ALA A 341 8.36 1.07 9.08
CA ALA A 341 7.69 0.17 10.01
C ALA A 341 8.54 -1.08 10.32
N GLY A 342 9.23 -1.64 9.33
CA GLY A 342 10.14 -2.77 9.51
C GLY A 342 11.49 -2.36 10.07
N ARG A 343 12.09 -1.34 9.48
CA ARG A 343 13.43 -0.86 9.85
C ARG A 343 13.55 -0.47 11.32
N LEU A 344 12.53 0.16 11.88
CA LEU A 344 12.48 0.60 13.28
C LEU A 344 11.60 -0.26 14.19
N GLN A 345 11.10 -1.41 13.71
CA GLN A 345 10.19 -2.26 14.50
C GLN A 345 10.78 -2.73 15.82
N ALA A 346 12.03 -3.21 15.81
CA ALA A 346 12.70 -3.66 17.03
C ALA A 346 12.87 -2.54 18.05
N GLU A 347 13.18 -1.34 17.57
CA GLU A 347 13.32 -0.15 18.41
C GLU A 347 11.99 0.30 19.00
N ALA A 348 10.92 0.27 18.20
CA ALA A 348 9.56 0.57 18.65
C ALA A 348 9.09 -0.42 19.72
N VAL A 349 9.36 -1.72 19.56
CA VAL A 349 9.05 -2.74 20.56
C VAL A 349 9.77 -2.46 21.87
N MET A 350 11.09 -2.21 21.83
CA MET A 350 11.88 -1.89 23.04
C MET A 350 11.42 -0.60 23.73
N LEU A 351 11.00 0.40 22.94
CA LEU A 351 10.48 1.66 23.47
C LEU A 351 9.14 1.43 24.18
N MET A 352 8.21 0.74 23.56
CA MET A 352 6.90 0.43 24.16
C MET A 352 7.06 -0.44 25.43
N ASP A 353 8.00 -1.38 25.44
CA ASP A 353 8.28 -2.19 26.66
C ASP A 353 8.80 -1.34 27.81
N ARG A 354 9.73 -0.40 27.53
CA ARG A 354 10.22 0.56 28.54
C ARG A 354 9.12 1.48 29.09
N ALA A 355 8.17 1.88 28.25
CA ALA A 355 7.01 2.67 28.62
C ALA A 355 5.92 1.86 29.34
N ASP A 356 6.15 0.57 29.64
CA ASP A 356 5.15 -0.36 30.20
C ASP A 356 3.86 -0.49 29.36
N TYR A 357 3.95 -0.17 28.08
CA TYR A 357 2.85 -0.36 27.12
C TYR A 357 2.84 -1.83 26.67
N ARG A 358 1.88 -2.62 27.15
CA ARG A 358 1.85 -4.08 26.96
C ARG A 358 0.68 -4.58 26.16
#